data_f42acf9dd3ef0348d08e2e6cd6f01dc5
#
_entry.id   f42acf9dd3ef0348d08e2e6cd6f01dc5
#
_cell.length_a   1.000
_cell.length_b   1.000
_cell.length_c   1.000
_cell.angle_alpha   90.00
_cell.angle_beta   90.00
_cell.angle_gamma   90.00
#
_symmetry.space_group_name_H-M   'P 1'
#
loop_
_entity.id
_entity.type
_entity.pdbx_description
1 polymer ?
#
loop_
_entity_poly.entity_id
_entity_poly.type
_entity_poly.pdbx_seq_one_letter_code
_entity_poly.pdbx_strand_id
1 'polypeptide(L)'
;MKIGATDISSYNAKLLSYSYTPAAVTNTTVTPYNSMRPILTDTEIAPGTLTVTLHVRGSSQAACQASIAALLMLLYRKSEIDLEDGYLYRCIYNSASLVYRMETLMEITVTLTAVKHKALVTATLTTGSNSVSCSSAVSVRCLLQITPTADAESCTVFGITVNHLTAGKAVIIDGFNGLVQEDGLNKFLDTDMTDFPLLQPGNNTISVTGSVTVVLQYYPTYL
;
A
#
# COMPACT_ATOMS: atom_id res chain seq x y z
N MET A 1 -13.23 14.77 2.64
CA MET A 1 -12.29 14.02 1.78
C MET A 1 -10.94 14.70 1.77
N LYS A 2 -9.87 13.92 1.90
CA LYS A 2 -8.49 14.44 1.85
C LYS A 2 -7.69 13.71 0.78
N ILE A 3 -6.74 14.41 0.18
CA ILE A 3 -5.73 13.85 -0.73
C ILE A 3 -4.38 14.06 -0.06
N GLY A 4 -3.79 12.98 0.46
CA GLY A 4 -2.69 13.08 1.41
C GLY A 4 -3.09 13.89 2.64
N ALA A 5 -2.32 14.94 2.96
CA ALA A 5 -2.63 15.84 4.08
C ALA A 5 -3.60 16.98 3.71
N THR A 6 -3.99 17.12 2.43
CA THR A 6 -4.72 18.29 1.93
C THR A 6 -6.20 18.00 1.84
N ASP A 7 -7.02 18.83 2.50
CA ASP A 7 -8.47 18.79 2.35
C ASP A 7 -8.90 19.43 1.02
N ILE A 8 -9.82 18.77 0.29
CA ILE A 8 -10.28 19.26 -1.02
C ILE A 8 -11.03 20.59 -0.94
N SER A 9 -11.56 20.96 0.22
CA SER A 9 -12.24 22.24 0.43
C SER A 9 -11.33 23.43 0.20
N SER A 10 -10.00 23.28 0.37
CA SER A 10 -9.01 24.34 0.05
C SER A 10 -8.97 24.70 -1.45
N TYR A 11 -9.52 23.86 -2.30
CA TYR A 11 -9.70 24.09 -3.75
C TYR A 11 -11.16 24.40 -4.11
N ASN A 12 -11.97 24.82 -3.15
CA ASN A 12 -13.41 25.02 -3.30
C ASN A 12 -14.16 23.81 -3.89
N ALA A 13 -13.62 22.62 -3.62
CA ALA A 13 -14.18 21.35 -4.07
C ALA A 13 -14.97 20.67 -2.95
N LYS A 14 -16.01 19.96 -3.35
CA LYS A 14 -16.84 19.14 -2.47
C LYS A 14 -17.05 17.78 -3.10
N LEU A 15 -16.89 16.72 -2.31
CA LEU A 15 -17.21 15.36 -2.71
C LEU A 15 -18.73 15.26 -2.96
N LEU A 16 -19.11 14.83 -4.15
CA LEU A 16 -20.51 14.57 -4.51
C LEU A 16 -20.85 13.09 -4.32
N SER A 17 -20.03 12.22 -4.91
CA SER A 17 -20.18 10.77 -4.80
C SER A 17 -18.85 10.09 -5.04
N TYR A 18 -18.75 8.84 -4.59
CA TYR A 18 -17.68 7.95 -4.97
C TYR A 18 -18.18 6.52 -5.15
N SER A 19 -17.48 5.74 -5.91
CA SER A 19 -17.66 4.30 -6.01
C SER A 19 -16.33 3.60 -6.04
N TYR A 20 -16.22 2.48 -5.34
CA TYR A 20 -15.07 1.60 -5.38
C TYR A 20 -15.47 0.27 -5.99
N THR A 21 -14.82 -0.08 -7.09
CA THR A 21 -14.90 -1.42 -7.68
C THR A 21 -13.75 -2.23 -7.09
N PRO A 22 -14.05 -3.32 -6.36
CA PRO A 22 -13.03 -4.15 -5.74
C PRO A 22 -12.01 -4.70 -6.72
N ALA A 23 -10.90 -5.14 -6.19
CA ALA A 23 -9.84 -5.81 -6.91
C ALA A 23 -10.40 -7.00 -7.72
N ALA A 24 -9.97 -7.13 -8.97
CA ALA A 24 -10.30 -8.30 -9.78
C ALA A 24 -9.39 -9.47 -9.38
N VAL A 25 -9.99 -10.64 -9.22
CA VAL A 25 -9.27 -11.90 -8.96
C VAL A 25 -9.36 -12.75 -10.21
N THR A 26 -8.21 -13.05 -10.82
CA THR A 26 -8.11 -13.94 -11.97
C THR A 26 -7.50 -15.27 -11.53
N ASN A 27 -8.28 -16.34 -11.68
CA ASN A 27 -7.85 -17.69 -11.34
C ASN A 27 -7.48 -18.46 -12.62
N THR A 28 -6.26 -18.94 -12.68
CA THR A 28 -5.82 -19.87 -13.73
C THR A 28 -6.05 -21.30 -13.27
N THR A 29 -6.79 -22.07 -14.07
CA THR A 29 -7.10 -23.46 -13.75
C THR A 29 -6.69 -24.40 -14.89
N VAL A 30 -6.30 -25.62 -14.53
CA VAL A 30 -6.05 -26.72 -15.47
C VAL A 30 -7.02 -27.85 -15.14
N THR A 31 -7.72 -28.34 -16.15
CA THR A 31 -8.57 -29.53 -16.02
C THR A 31 -7.82 -30.72 -16.61
N PRO A 32 -7.39 -31.70 -15.77
CA PRO A 32 -6.73 -32.91 -16.26
C PRO A 32 -7.64 -33.70 -17.22
N TYR A 33 -7.05 -34.42 -18.15
CA TYR A 33 -7.78 -35.28 -19.06
C TYR A 33 -8.63 -36.29 -18.28
N ASN A 34 -9.88 -36.48 -18.68
CA ASN A 34 -10.89 -37.30 -18.01
C ASN A 34 -11.24 -36.88 -16.56
N SER A 35 -10.96 -35.66 -16.15
CA SER A 35 -11.38 -35.12 -14.86
C SER A 35 -12.38 -33.98 -15.06
N MET A 36 -13.46 -33.97 -14.27
CA MET A 36 -14.40 -32.84 -14.24
C MET A 36 -14.02 -31.82 -13.15
N ARG A 37 -12.92 -32.05 -12.39
CA ARG A 37 -12.47 -31.18 -11.32
C ARG A 37 -11.28 -30.33 -11.78
N PRO A 38 -11.47 -29.01 -11.94
CA PRO A 38 -10.37 -28.11 -12.25
C PRO A 38 -9.40 -28.00 -11.06
N ILE A 39 -8.12 -27.89 -11.35
CA ILE A 39 -7.07 -27.63 -10.39
C ILE A 39 -6.68 -26.17 -10.54
N LEU A 40 -6.75 -25.40 -9.44
CA LEU A 40 -6.25 -24.02 -9.40
C LEU A 40 -4.73 -24.05 -9.45
N THR A 41 -4.13 -23.41 -10.46
CA THR A 41 -2.68 -23.36 -10.65
C THR A 41 -2.09 -22.02 -10.27
N ASP A 42 -2.89 -20.93 -10.38
CA ASP A 42 -2.45 -19.59 -10.04
C ASP A 42 -3.63 -18.67 -9.72
N THR A 43 -3.39 -17.64 -8.90
CA THR A 43 -4.35 -16.60 -8.55
C THR A 43 -3.67 -15.25 -8.61
N GLU A 44 -4.06 -14.42 -9.56
CA GLU A 44 -3.60 -13.04 -9.70
C GLU A 44 -4.68 -12.08 -9.16
N ILE A 45 -4.24 -11.10 -8.37
CA ILE A 45 -5.11 -10.06 -7.81
C ILE A 45 -4.68 -8.71 -8.38
N ALA A 46 -5.50 -8.17 -9.28
CA ALA A 46 -5.30 -6.83 -9.83
C ALA A 46 -5.86 -5.77 -8.86
N PRO A 47 -5.29 -4.54 -8.82
CA PRO A 47 -5.85 -3.47 -8.01
C PRO A 47 -7.27 -3.10 -8.43
N GLY A 48 -8.05 -2.53 -7.49
CA GLY A 48 -9.40 -2.05 -7.75
C GLY A 48 -9.41 -0.70 -8.47
N THR A 49 -10.62 -0.20 -8.73
CA THR A 49 -10.86 1.12 -9.33
C THR A 49 -11.68 1.98 -8.40
N LEU A 50 -11.17 3.17 -8.10
CA LEU A 50 -11.88 4.21 -7.37
C LEU A 50 -12.32 5.30 -8.34
N THR A 51 -13.62 5.56 -8.39
CA THR A 51 -14.20 6.69 -9.14
C THR A 51 -14.73 7.71 -8.15
N VAL A 52 -14.28 8.97 -8.27
CA VAL A 52 -14.65 10.06 -7.38
C VAL A 52 -15.24 11.19 -8.21
N THR A 53 -16.43 11.67 -7.84
CA THR A 53 -17.08 12.82 -8.48
C THR A 53 -17.09 13.99 -7.52
N LEU A 54 -16.56 15.12 -7.97
CA LEU A 54 -16.43 16.35 -7.18
C LEU A 54 -17.18 17.50 -7.86
N HIS A 55 -17.80 18.34 -7.05
CA HIS A 55 -18.22 19.68 -7.45
C HIS A 55 -17.13 20.69 -7.10
N VAL A 56 -16.76 21.52 -8.06
CA VAL A 56 -15.79 22.61 -7.86
C VAL A 56 -16.49 23.93 -8.16
N ARG A 57 -16.44 24.85 -7.21
CA ARG A 57 -17.02 26.18 -7.32
C ARG A 57 -15.94 27.24 -7.50
N GLY A 58 -16.28 28.30 -8.23
CA GLY A 58 -15.39 29.45 -8.42
C GLY A 58 -16.20 30.72 -8.66
N SER A 59 -15.54 31.85 -8.66
CA SER A 59 -16.15 33.14 -9.02
C SER A 59 -16.40 33.27 -10.52
N SER A 60 -15.77 32.43 -11.34
CA SER A 60 -15.90 32.36 -12.80
C SER A 60 -15.50 30.96 -13.29
N GLN A 61 -15.77 30.66 -14.54
CA GLN A 61 -15.34 29.42 -15.20
C GLN A 61 -13.82 29.24 -15.12
N ALA A 62 -13.05 30.33 -15.36
CA ALA A 62 -11.58 30.28 -15.26
C ALA A 62 -11.11 29.92 -13.84
N ALA A 63 -11.78 30.45 -12.80
CA ALA A 63 -11.45 30.14 -11.41
C ALA A 63 -11.76 28.65 -11.09
N CYS A 64 -12.88 28.11 -11.60
CA CYS A 64 -13.17 26.67 -11.47
C CYS A 64 -12.11 25.81 -12.15
N GLN A 65 -11.71 26.15 -13.37
CA GLN A 65 -10.67 25.43 -14.11
C GLN A 65 -9.31 25.47 -13.41
N ALA A 66 -8.93 26.59 -12.82
CA ALA A 66 -7.70 26.73 -12.04
C ALA A 66 -7.71 25.81 -10.80
N SER A 67 -8.82 25.78 -10.06
CA SER A 67 -8.99 24.88 -8.92
C SER A 67 -8.95 23.40 -9.32
N ILE A 68 -9.57 23.05 -10.44
CA ILE A 68 -9.53 21.68 -10.99
C ILE A 68 -8.11 21.28 -11.39
N ALA A 69 -7.39 22.15 -12.08
CA ALA A 69 -6.00 21.91 -12.46
C ALA A 69 -5.12 21.66 -11.23
N ALA A 70 -5.28 22.45 -10.17
CA ALA A 70 -4.56 22.26 -8.92
C ALA A 70 -4.91 20.94 -8.21
N LEU A 71 -6.19 20.54 -8.20
CA LEU A 71 -6.63 19.22 -7.68
C LEU A 71 -6.02 18.06 -8.48
N LEU A 72 -6.04 18.15 -9.81
CA LEU A 72 -5.46 17.11 -10.66
C LEU A 72 -3.95 16.98 -10.46
N MET A 73 -3.23 18.07 -10.19
CA MET A 73 -1.80 18.03 -9.86
C MET A 73 -1.51 17.28 -8.57
N LEU A 74 -2.40 17.29 -7.57
CA LEU A 74 -2.27 16.46 -6.37
C LEU A 74 -2.49 14.98 -6.66
N LEU A 75 -3.39 14.66 -7.59
CA LEU A 75 -3.76 13.29 -7.96
C LEU A 75 -2.82 12.67 -8.99
N TYR A 76 -2.14 13.48 -9.81
CA TYR A 76 -1.30 13.03 -10.92
C TYR A 76 -0.16 12.10 -10.49
N ARG A 77 0.34 12.25 -9.27
CA ARG A 77 1.32 11.34 -8.67
C ARG A 77 0.60 10.28 -7.84
N LYS A 78 1.36 9.27 -7.39
CA LYS A 78 0.89 8.32 -6.39
C LYS A 78 0.37 9.09 -5.17
N SER A 79 -0.92 8.99 -4.89
CA SER A 79 -1.61 9.72 -3.83
C SER A 79 -2.34 8.76 -2.90
N GLU A 80 -2.58 9.21 -1.68
CA GLU A 80 -3.44 8.53 -0.72
C GLU A 80 -4.70 9.38 -0.53
N ILE A 81 -5.86 8.76 -0.64
CA ILE A 81 -7.17 9.42 -0.51
C ILE A 81 -7.87 8.87 0.73
N ASP A 82 -8.33 9.79 1.57
CA ASP A 82 -9.21 9.53 2.70
C ASP A 82 -10.61 10.03 2.35
N LEU A 83 -11.55 9.10 2.26
CA LEU A 83 -12.98 9.36 1.99
C LEU A 83 -13.80 9.45 3.27
N GLU A 84 -13.15 9.31 4.44
CA GLU A 84 -13.81 9.31 5.76
C GLU A 84 -14.78 8.13 5.96
N ASP A 85 -14.56 7.04 5.22
CA ASP A 85 -15.31 5.78 5.32
C ASP A 85 -14.61 4.73 6.20
N GLY A 86 -13.53 5.12 6.88
CA GLY A 86 -12.71 4.25 7.74
C GLY A 86 -11.63 3.48 6.99
N TYR A 87 -11.42 3.79 5.71
CA TYR A 87 -10.36 3.26 4.87
C TYR A 87 -9.57 4.38 4.20
N LEU A 88 -8.35 4.02 3.79
CA LEU A 88 -7.46 4.82 2.96
C LEU A 88 -7.33 4.14 1.60
N TYR A 89 -7.20 4.94 0.56
CA TYR A 89 -7.07 4.46 -0.81
C TYR A 89 -5.76 4.95 -1.38
N ARG A 90 -4.81 4.02 -1.61
CA ARG A 90 -3.57 4.34 -2.33
C ARG A 90 -3.85 4.31 -3.81
N CYS A 91 -3.77 5.46 -4.44
CA CYS A 91 -4.28 5.70 -5.77
C CYS A 91 -3.19 6.05 -6.77
N ILE A 92 -3.43 5.65 -8.02
CA ILE A 92 -2.70 6.09 -9.22
C ILE A 92 -3.74 6.67 -10.18
N TYR A 93 -3.49 7.89 -10.66
CA TYR A 93 -4.38 8.58 -11.59
C TYR A 93 -4.47 7.87 -12.95
N ASN A 94 -5.68 7.67 -13.45
CA ASN A 94 -5.92 7.11 -14.78
C ASN A 94 -6.49 8.18 -15.73
N SER A 95 -7.63 8.77 -15.36
CA SER A 95 -8.33 9.71 -16.22
C SER A 95 -9.24 10.64 -15.42
N ALA A 96 -9.64 11.74 -16.04
CA ALA A 96 -10.70 12.59 -15.54
C ALA A 96 -11.63 13.04 -16.66
N SER A 97 -12.90 13.23 -16.35
CA SER A 97 -13.88 13.85 -17.21
C SER A 97 -14.47 15.08 -16.53
N LEU A 98 -14.77 16.11 -17.33
CA LEU A 98 -15.28 17.37 -16.86
C LEU A 98 -16.67 17.60 -17.44
N VAL A 99 -17.59 18.06 -16.59
CA VAL A 99 -18.92 18.49 -17.00
C VAL A 99 -19.13 19.92 -16.54
N TYR A 100 -19.38 20.80 -17.49
CA TYR A 100 -19.76 22.17 -17.22
C TYR A 100 -21.23 22.18 -16.76
N ARG A 101 -21.50 22.67 -15.56
CA ARG A 101 -22.84 22.79 -15.01
C ARG A 101 -23.38 24.22 -15.07
N MET A 102 -22.58 25.18 -14.63
CA MET A 102 -22.87 26.60 -14.60
C MET A 102 -21.57 27.39 -14.70
N GLU A 103 -21.66 28.70 -14.94
CA GLU A 103 -20.49 29.60 -15.03
C GLU A 103 -19.59 29.54 -13.78
N THR A 104 -20.15 29.28 -12.61
CA THR A 104 -19.45 29.23 -11.33
C THR A 104 -19.40 27.82 -10.71
N LEU A 105 -19.82 26.79 -11.44
CA LEU A 105 -19.89 25.41 -10.97
C LEU A 105 -19.48 24.43 -12.06
N MET A 106 -18.47 23.64 -11.79
CA MET A 106 -18.04 22.53 -12.62
C MET A 106 -18.07 21.22 -11.83
N GLU A 107 -18.33 20.13 -12.54
CA GLU A 107 -18.25 18.78 -12.01
C GLU A 107 -17.08 18.05 -12.66
N ILE A 108 -16.27 17.39 -11.85
CA ILE A 108 -15.18 16.55 -12.30
C ILE A 108 -15.36 15.13 -11.77
N THR A 109 -15.26 14.15 -12.65
CA THR A 109 -15.21 12.74 -12.29
C THR A 109 -13.81 12.21 -12.58
N VAL A 110 -13.14 11.72 -11.55
CA VAL A 110 -11.78 11.18 -11.61
C VAL A 110 -11.83 9.68 -11.42
N THR A 111 -11.16 8.95 -12.30
CA THR A 111 -10.99 7.50 -12.22
C THR A 111 -9.55 7.18 -11.87
N LEU A 112 -9.37 6.35 -10.85
CA LEU A 112 -8.10 6.02 -10.24
C LEU A 112 -7.96 4.50 -10.11
N THR A 113 -6.79 3.96 -10.40
CA THR A 113 -6.42 2.62 -9.93
C THR A 113 -6.13 2.71 -8.44
N ALA A 114 -6.78 1.89 -7.62
CA ALA A 114 -6.75 2.06 -6.18
C ALA A 114 -6.56 0.73 -5.44
N VAL A 115 -5.79 0.81 -4.35
CA VAL A 115 -5.67 -0.26 -3.35
C VAL A 115 -6.27 0.25 -2.05
N LYS A 116 -7.31 -0.43 -1.58
CA LYS A 116 -8.00 -0.11 -0.33
C LYS A 116 -7.24 -0.70 0.86
N HIS A 117 -6.89 0.13 1.83
CA HIS A 117 -6.14 -0.30 3.01
C HIS A 117 -6.56 0.46 4.27
N LYS A 118 -6.11 -0.01 5.43
CA LYS A 118 -6.19 0.73 6.70
C LYS A 118 -4.86 1.39 7.04
N ALA A 119 -4.86 2.13 8.13
CA ALA A 119 -3.67 2.77 8.67
C ALA A 119 -2.55 1.74 8.91
N LEU A 120 -1.31 2.20 8.85
CA LEU A 120 -0.12 1.41 9.11
C LEU A 120 -0.20 0.73 10.49
N VAL A 121 0.00 -0.58 10.51
CA VAL A 121 0.13 -1.37 11.74
C VAL A 121 1.60 -1.61 12.00
N THR A 122 2.00 -1.41 13.25
CA THR A 122 3.38 -1.63 13.70
C THR A 122 3.39 -2.68 14.81
N ALA A 123 4.26 -3.66 14.69
CA ALA A 123 4.52 -4.70 15.70
C ALA A 123 6.01 -4.77 16.02
N THR A 124 6.35 -4.86 17.31
CA THR A 124 7.73 -5.10 17.74
C THR A 124 7.91 -6.59 17.98
N LEU A 125 8.95 -7.18 17.38
CA LEU A 125 9.31 -8.58 17.52
C LEU A 125 10.58 -8.68 18.35
N THR A 126 10.62 -9.70 19.20
CA THR A 126 11.78 -10.03 20.04
C THR A 126 12.40 -11.34 19.60
N THR A 127 13.62 -11.61 20.03
CA THR A 127 14.27 -12.92 19.81
C THR A 127 13.40 -14.06 20.24
N GLY A 128 13.25 -15.07 19.39
CA GLY A 128 12.38 -16.22 19.57
C GLY A 128 11.20 -16.25 18.59
N SER A 129 10.15 -16.97 18.96
CA SER A 129 8.92 -17.09 18.15
C SER A 129 7.93 -16.00 18.51
N ASN A 130 7.49 -15.23 17.54
CA ASN A 130 6.53 -14.13 17.67
C ASN A 130 5.26 -14.46 16.88
N SER A 131 4.10 -14.10 17.43
CA SER A 131 2.81 -14.23 16.73
C SER A 131 2.31 -12.85 16.32
N VAL A 132 2.09 -12.66 15.02
CA VAL A 132 1.56 -11.41 14.45
C VAL A 132 0.24 -11.71 13.74
N SER A 133 -0.85 -11.11 14.23
CA SER A 133 -2.16 -11.21 13.60
C SER A 133 -2.30 -10.17 12.49
N CYS A 134 -2.43 -10.63 11.26
CA CYS A 134 -2.63 -9.79 10.08
C CYS A 134 -4.12 -9.72 9.72
N SER A 135 -4.71 -8.53 9.85
CA SER A 135 -6.14 -8.28 9.55
C SER A 135 -6.41 -8.02 8.06
N SER A 136 -5.43 -8.24 7.21
CA SER A 136 -5.56 -8.09 5.75
C SER A 136 -6.46 -9.17 5.16
N ALA A 137 -7.16 -8.85 4.08
CA ALA A 137 -7.93 -9.85 3.32
C ALA A 137 -7.06 -10.63 2.33
N VAL A 138 -5.88 -10.10 2.00
CA VAL A 138 -4.90 -10.68 1.08
C VAL A 138 -3.52 -10.66 1.71
N SER A 139 -2.59 -11.45 1.16
CA SER A 139 -1.19 -11.40 1.56
C SER A 139 -0.60 -10.01 1.30
N VAL A 140 0.15 -9.47 2.26
CA VAL A 140 0.70 -8.12 2.18
C VAL A 140 2.20 -8.13 2.42
N ARG A 141 2.90 -7.34 1.63
CA ARG A 141 4.32 -7.06 1.88
C ARG A 141 4.47 -6.24 3.14
N CYS A 142 5.55 -6.48 3.86
CA CYS A 142 5.86 -5.73 5.07
C CYS A 142 7.23 -5.05 4.98
N LEU A 143 7.43 -4.07 5.84
CA LEU A 143 8.71 -3.46 6.11
C LEU A 143 9.23 -4.05 7.42
N LEU A 144 10.47 -4.51 7.41
CA LEU A 144 11.21 -4.94 8.60
C LEU A 144 12.35 -3.94 8.87
N GLN A 145 12.37 -3.37 10.06
CA GLN A 145 13.51 -2.60 10.56
C GLN A 145 14.20 -3.45 11.63
N ILE A 146 15.38 -3.95 11.32
CA ILE A 146 16.19 -4.83 12.18
C ILE A 146 17.28 -3.99 12.80
N THR A 147 17.27 -3.81 14.12
CA THR A 147 18.28 -3.04 14.84
C THR A 147 19.08 -3.98 15.75
N PRO A 148 20.35 -4.25 15.43
CA PRO A 148 21.22 -5.05 16.26
C PRO A 148 21.56 -4.33 17.58
N THR A 149 21.55 -5.06 18.68
CA THR A 149 21.97 -4.53 20.02
C THR A 149 23.46 -4.69 20.26
N ALA A 150 24.14 -5.55 19.49
CA ALA A 150 25.57 -5.77 19.49
C ALA A 150 26.03 -6.13 18.05
N ASP A 151 27.31 -5.98 17.76
CA ASP A 151 27.90 -6.47 16.51
C ASP A 151 27.68 -7.98 16.40
N ALA A 152 27.24 -8.45 15.24
CA ALA A 152 26.96 -9.86 15.00
C ALA A 152 27.26 -10.24 13.55
N GLU A 153 27.72 -11.48 13.34
CA GLU A 153 27.92 -11.99 11.98
C GLU A 153 26.63 -12.10 11.22
N SER A 154 25.54 -12.53 11.88
CA SER A 154 24.24 -12.67 11.23
C SER A 154 23.08 -12.67 12.24
N CYS A 155 21.89 -12.39 11.73
CA CYS A 155 20.61 -12.69 12.36
C CYS A 155 19.64 -13.28 11.33
N THR A 156 18.62 -13.99 11.79
CA THR A 156 17.54 -14.47 10.90
C THR A 156 16.22 -13.90 11.36
N VAL A 157 15.49 -13.29 10.46
CA VAL A 157 14.15 -12.72 10.68
C VAL A 157 13.23 -13.12 9.53
N PHE A 158 12.08 -13.70 9.85
CA PHE A 158 11.12 -14.12 8.82
C PHE A 158 11.69 -15.15 7.83
N GLY A 159 12.69 -15.94 8.25
CA GLY A 159 13.43 -16.88 7.39
C GLY A 159 14.50 -16.24 6.52
N ILE A 160 14.70 -14.93 6.61
CA ILE A 160 15.74 -14.19 5.89
C ILE A 160 16.95 -14.03 6.81
N THR A 161 18.11 -14.44 6.35
CA THR A 161 19.40 -14.22 7.05
C THR A 161 19.97 -12.89 6.58
N VAL A 162 20.36 -12.05 7.54
CA VAL A 162 21.05 -10.78 7.30
C VAL A 162 22.43 -10.87 7.93
N ASN A 163 23.48 -10.62 7.15
CA ASN A 163 24.88 -10.73 7.56
C ASN A 163 25.52 -9.36 7.84
N HIS A 164 26.67 -9.37 8.51
CA HIS A 164 27.51 -8.20 8.79
C HIS A 164 26.75 -7.08 9.51
N LEU A 165 26.22 -7.40 10.67
CA LEU A 165 25.42 -6.48 11.48
C LEU A 165 26.29 -5.65 12.41
N THR A 166 26.10 -4.33 12.39
CA THR A 166 26.77 -3.38 13.29
C THR A 166 25.81 -2.90 14.37
N ALA A 167 26.25 -2.91 15.63
CA ALA A 167 25.46 -2.46 16.75
C ALA A 167 24.83 -1.07 16.52
N GLY A 168 23.53 -0.95 16.76
CA GLY A 168 22.76 0.29 16.63
C GLY A 168 22.47 0.74 15.21
N LYS A 169 23.02 0.11 14.16
CA LYS A 169 22.70 0.41 12.76
C LYS A 169 21.51 -0.41 12.29
N ALA A 170 20.43 0.28 11.92
CA ALA A 170 19.23 -0.38 11.47
C ALA A 170 19.34 -0.85 10.01
N VAL A 171 19.13 -2.15 9.78
CA VAL A 171 18.91 -2.70 8.44
C VAL A 171 17.41 -2.64 8.14
N ILE A 172 17.05 -2.02 7.03
CA ILE A 172 15.65 -1.86 6.56
C ILE A 172 15.44 -2.78 5.36
N ILE A 173 14.55 -3.76 5.52
CA ILE A 173 14.01 -4.56 4.41
C ILE A 173 12.63 -3.98 4.09
N ASP A 174 12.57 -3.16 3.07
CA ASP A 174 11.36 -2.45 2.65
C ASP A 174 10.64 -3.20 1.53
N GLY A 175 9.67 -4.02 1.90
CA GLY A 175 8.82 -4.73 0.94
C GLY A 175 7.88 -3.82 0.16
N PHE A 176 7.64 -2.56 0.61
CA PHE A 176 6.75 -1.62 -0.09
C PHE A 176 7.43 -1.02 -1.33
N ASN A 177 8.73 -0.74 -1.23
CA ASN A 177 9.51 -0.11 -2.28
C ASN A 177 10.50 -1.09 -2.95
N GLY A 178 10.65 -2.31 -2.42
CA GLY A 178 11.57 -3.32 -2.96
C GLY A 178 13.03 -2.98 -2.69
N LEU A 179 13.35 -2.49 -1.48
CA LEU A 179 14.70 -2.04 -1.10
C LEU A 179 15.20 -2.76 0.14
N VAL A 180 16.53 -3.02 0.17
CA VAL A 180 17.24 -3.45 1.38
C VAL A 180 18.38 -2.47 1.63
N GLN A 181 18.36 -1.81 2.78
CA GLN A 181 19.27 -0.70 3.07
C GLN A 181 19.78 -0.71 4.51
N GLU A 182 21.01 -0.23 4.70
CA GLU A 182 21.59 0.18 5.98
C GLU A 182 22.18 1.58 5.80
N ASP A 183 21.80 2.55 6.62
CA ASP A 183 22.23 3.96 6.50
C ASP A 183 22.02 4.54 5.08
N GLY A 184 20.97 4.11 4.35
CA GLY A 184 20.68 4.54 2.99
C GLY A 184 21.52 3.87 1.89
N LEU A 185 22.44 2.99 2.25
CA LEU A 185 23.24 2.20 1.31
C LEU A 185 22.58 0.83 1.06
N ASN A 186 22.70 0.34 -0.17
CA ASN A 186 22.17 -0.98 -0.53
C ASN A 186 22.89 -2.08 0.24
N LYS A 187 22.14 -2.92 0.95
CA LYS A 187 22.60 -4.06 1.72
C LYS A 187 21.99 -5.40 1.24
N PHE A 188 21.44 -5.45 0.05
CA PHE A 188 20.79 -6.66 -0.47
C PHE A 188 21.76 -7.85 -0.56
N LEU A 189 23.01 -7.63 -0.94
CA LEU A 189 24.03 -8.68 -1.07
C LEU A 189 24.44 -9.32 0.26
N ASP A 190 24.15 -8.66 1.38
CA ASP A 190 24.38 -9.19 2.72
C ASP A 190 23.17 -10.02 3.22
N THR A 191 22.21 -10.32 2.37
CA THR A 191 21.05 -11.15 2.68
C THR A 191 20.97 -12.38 1.79
N ASP A 192 20.34 -13.45 2.29
CA ASP A 192 19.99 -14.65 1.50
C ASP A 192 18.58 -14.54 0.89
N MET A 193 18.01 -13.34 0.87
CA MET A 193 16.63 -13.08 0.46
C MET A 193 16.44 -13.34 -1.04
N THR A 194 15.46 -14.18 -1.38
CA THR A 194 14.99 -14.39 -2.75
C THR A 194 13.73 -13.58 -3.06
N ASP A 195 12.87 -13.40 -2.05
CA ASP A 195 11.62 -12.63 -2.13
C ASP A 195 11.41 -11.80 -0.87
N PHE A 196 10.71 -10.66 -1.02
CA PHE A 196 10.33 -9.84 0.13
C PHE A 196 9.32 -10.54 1.02
N PRO A 197 9.41 -10.37 2.36
CA PRO A 197 8.56 -11.06 3.30
C PRO A 197 7.08 -10.66 3.12
N LEU A 198 6.21 -11.68 3.14
CA LEU A 198 4.76 -11.56 2.98
C LEU A 198 4.06 -12.04 4.24
N LEU A 199 3.23 -11.18 4.83
CA LEU A 199 2.28 -11.59 5.86
C LEU A 199 1.03 -12.17 5.21
N GLN A 200 0.64 -13.36 5.67
CA GLN A 200 -0.61 -14.00 5.27
C GLN A 200 -1.78 -13.47 6.11
N PRO A 201 -3.01 -13.44 5.57
CA PRO A 201 -4.20 -13.18 6.38
C PRO A 201 -4.27 -14.09 7.62
N GLY A 202 -4.63 -13.53 8.76
CA GLY A 202 -4.70 -14.27 10.02
C GLY A 202 -3.39 -14.28 10.81
N ASN A 203 -3.11 -15.36 11.55
CA ASN A 203 -1.95 -15.43 12.42
C ASN A 203 -0.71 -15.91 11.68
N ASN A 204 0.36 -15.11 11.81
CA ASN A 204 1.69 -15.42 11.29
C ASN A 204 2.65 -15.70 12.44
N THR A 205 3.38 -16.79 12.37
CA THR A 205 4.46 -17.11 13.30
C THR A 205 5.79 -16.70 12.70
N ILE A 206 6.46 -15.73 13.32
CA ILE A 206 7.71 -15.15 12.83
C ILE A 206 8.82 -15.48 13.83
N SER A 207 9.83 -16.22 13.38
CA SER A 207 11.03 -16.51 14.18
C SER A 207 12.05 -15.39 13.99
N VAL A 208 12.65 -14.97 15.10
CA VAL A 208 13.75 -14.00 15.15
C VAL A 208 14.91 -14.63 15.91
N THR A 209 16.09 -14.66 15.31
CA THR A 209 17.32 -15.11 15.96
C THR A 209 18.36 -13.98 16.04
N GLY A 210 19.29 -14.11 16.97
CA GLY A 210 20.31 -13.08 17.21
C GLY A 210 19.87 -12.01 18.22
N SER A 211 20.82 -11.17 18.60
CA SER A 211 20.58 -10.06 19.55
C SER A 211 20.10 -8.82 18.80
N VAL A 212 18.84 -8.85 18.36
CA VAL A 212 18.24 -7.80 17.54
C VAL A 212 16.85 -7.41 18.08
N THR A 213 16.48 -6.17 17.86
CA THR A 213 15.11 -5.69 17.97
C THR A 213 14.56 -5.50 16.56
N VAL A 214 13.37 -6.02 16.29
CA VAL A 214 12.75 -5.92 14.96
C VAL A 214 11.43 -5.18 15.06
N VAL A 215 11.27 -4.14 14.25
CA VAL A 215 9.99 -3.46 14.06
C VAL A 215 9.43 -3.89 12.71
N LEU A 216 8.27 -4.52 12.73
CA LEU A 216 7.53 -4.94 11.56
C LEU A 216 6.39 -3.96 11.31
N GLN A 217 6.26 -3.52 10.05
CA GLN A 217 5.19 -2.61 9.63
C GLN A 217 4.48 -3.14 8.39
N TYR A 218 3.16 -3.03 8.35
CA TYR A 218 2.37 -3.43 7.18
C TYR A 218 1.08 -2.60 7.09
N TYR A 219 0.52 -2.52 5.88
CA TYR A 219 -0.78 -1.92 5.63
C TYR A 219 -1.82 -3.03 5.44
N PRO A 220 -2.81 -3.20 6.35
CA PRO A 220 -3.91 -4.12 6.13
C PRO A 220 -4.65 -3.76 4.83
N THR A 221 -4.65 -4.66 3.86
CA THR A 221 -5.18 -4.44 2.51
C THR A 221 -6.46 -5.25 2.29
N TYR A 222 -7.42 -4.66 1.59
CA TYR A 222 -8.75 -5.21 1.37
C TYR A 222 -9.10 -5.22 -0.13
N LEU A 223 -9.87 -6.24 -0.54
CA LEU A 223 -10.41 -6.36 -1.90
C LEU A 223 -11.54 -5.38 -2.16
#